data_e5708c6fc931f7a194341b199ac46e19
#
_entry.id   e5708c6fc931f7a194341b199ac46e19
#
_cell.length_a   1.000
_cell.length_b   1.000
_cell.length_c   1.000
_cell.angle_alpha   90.00
_cell.angle_beta   90.00
_cell.angle_gamma   90.00
#
_symmetry.space_group_name_H-M   'P 1'
#
loop_
_entity.id
_entity.type
_entity.pdbx_description
1 polymer ?
#
loop_
_entity_poly.entity_id
_entity_poly.type
_entity_poly.pdbx_seq_one_letter_code
_entity_poly.pdbx_strand_id
1 'polypeptide(L)'
;TDSQVRWQISHTADILNRITGYGTHYLVRPPYGDYNSRVLSLLDNPAILWSVDPLDWKYRNADTVCTNIVNGAHDGAIVLAHDIHSTTVDGVLVAIDKLHAKGYEFVTVNELFRRRGVSLEKGQTYSSCKSTGTDLGPVNAPTVTEAGGKVTITADKGAVIYYTLDGSSPLASGRVYSGPIEAQARHTLRAVAAF
;
A
#
# COMPACT_ATOMS: atom_id res chain seq x y z
N THR A 1 19.81 -18.23 -9.52
CA THR A 1 19.71 -19.31 -8.51
C THR A 1 18.69 -18.93 -7.43
N ASP A 2 18.17 -19.92 -6.69
CA ASP A 2 17.21 -19.70 -5.59
C ASP A 2 17.80 -18.79 -4.51
N SER A 3 19.06 -18.98 -4.18
CA SER A 3 19.76 -18.16 -3.19
C SER A 3 19.79 -16.68 -3.61
N GLN A 4 19.98 -16.39 -4.90
CA GLN A 4 19.96 -15.02 -5.40
C GLN A 4 18.57 -14.40 -5.33
N VAL A 5 17.51 -15.17 -5.69
CA VAL A 5 16.13 -14.67 -5.58
C VAL A 5 15.80 -14.34 -4.13
N ARG A 6 16.04 -15.27 -3.20
CA ARG A 6 15.80 -15.06 -1.76
C ARG A 6 16.60 -13.86 -1.24
N TRP A 7 17.87 -13.77 -1.60
CA TRP A 7 18.73 -12.67 -1.16
C TRP A 7 18.20 -11.31 -1.63
N GLN A 8 17.80 -11.18 -2.90
CA GLN A 8 17.28 -9.91 -3.41
C GLN A 8 15.99 -9.49 -2.69
N ILE A 9 15.07 -10.41 -2.45
CA ILE A 9 13.83 -10.13 -1.75
C ILE A 9 14.09 -9.74 -0.29
N SER A 10 14.85 -10.56 0.45
CA SER A 10 15.14 -10.29 1.87
C SER A 10 15.96 -9.02 2.05
N HIS A 11 16.98 -8.80 1.21
CA HIS A 11 17.82 -7.61 1.30
C HIS A 11 17.05 -6.31 1.01
N THR A 12 16.14 -6.34 0.03
CA THR A 12 15.23 -5.22 -0.24
C THR A 12 14.31 -4.97 0.94
N ALA A 13 13.70 -6.00 1.51
CA ALA A 13 12.86 -5.90 2.69
C ALA A 13 13.62 -5.32 3.90
N ASP A 14 14.86 -5.75 4.12
CA ASP A 14 15.72 -5.25 5.20
C ASP A 14 16.06 -3.75 5.03
N ILE A 15 16.32 -3.31 3.79
CA ILE A 15 16.55 -1.89 3.49
C ILE A 15 15.28 -1.08 3.77
N LEU A 16 14.13 -1.53 3.26
CA LEU A 16 12.86 -0.88 3.49
C LEU A 16 12.53 -0.80 4.98
N ASN A 17 12.74 -1.89 5.73
CA ASN A 17 12.54 -1.91 7.17
C ASN A 17 13.38 -0.88 7.91
N ARG A 18 14.65 -0.74 7.54
CA ARG A 18 15.54 0.26 8.17
C ARG A 18 15.08 1.69 7.91
N ILE A 19 14.42 1.94 6.77
CA ILE A 19 13.96 3.28 6.39
C ILE A 19 12.59 3.56 6.99
N THR A 20 11.66 2.61 6.91
CA THR A 20 10.24 2.82 7.23
C THR A 20 9.86 2.33 8.64
N GLY A 21 10.60 1.40 9.22
CA GLY A 21 10.22 0.71 10.46
C GLY A 21 9.00 -0.22 10.30
N TYR A 22 8.56 -0.51 9.07
CA TYR A 22 7.28 -1.15 8.78
C TYR A 22 7.21 -2.66 9.08
N GLY A 23 8.35 -3.32 9.33
CA GLY A 23 8.40 -4.78 9.46
C GLY A 23 8.66 -5.51 8.13
N THR A 24 8.50 -6.84 8.09
CA THR A 24 8.96 -7.68 6.97
C THR A 24 7.86 -8.08 5.98
N HIS A 25 6.64 -7.57 6.11
CA HIS A 25 5.48 -7.99 5.31
C HIS A 25 5.24 -7.08 4.10
N TYR A 26 6.25 -6.93 3.25
CA TYR A 26 6.11 -6.19 2.00
C TYR A 26 5.49 -7.07 0.92
N LEU A 27 4.53 -6.52 0.17
CA LEU A 27 4.05 -7.14 -1.06
C LEU A 27 5.15 -7.09 -2.12
N VAL A 28 5.24 -8.13 -2.94
CA VAL A 28 6.25 -8.22 -4.00
C VAL A 28 5.56 -8.08 -5.34
N ARG A 29 6.02 -7.15 -6.16
CA ARG A 29 5.67 -7.14 -7.58
C ARG A 29 6.87 -7.65 -8.37
N PRO A 30 6.76 -8.82 -9.04
CA PRO A 30 7.86 -9.32 -9.85
C PRO A 30 8.23 -8.31 -10.95
N PRO A 31 9.54 -8.04 -11.17
CA PRO A 31 9.97 -7.21 -12.28
C PRO A 31 9.39 -7.71 -13.60
N TYR A 32 8.89 -6.80 -14.42
CA TYR A 32 8.22 -7.10 -15.71
C TYR A 32 6.95 -7.98 -15.59
N GLY A 33 6.48 -8.28 -14.39
CA GLY A 33 5.43 -9.27 -14.16
C GLY A 33 5.89 -10.70 -14.45
N ASP A 34 7.19 -10.95 -14.56
CA ASP A 34 7.74 -12.25 -14.91
C ASP A 34 7.97 -13.11 -13.67
N TYR A 35 7.39 -14.30 -13.68
CA TYR A 35 7.49 -15.29 -12.61
C TYR A 35 7.21 -16.69 -13.13
N ASN A 36 7.60 -17.68 -12.35
CA ASN A 36 7.22 -19.07 -12.52
C ASN A 36 6.94 -19.71 -11.15
N SER A 37 6.45 -20.95 -11.13
CA SER A 37 6.10 -21.65 -9.89
C SER A 37 7.29 -21.78 -8.93
N ARG A 38 8.52 -21.93 -9.46
CA ARG A 38 9.73 -21.97 -8.65
C ARG A 38 9.98 -20.64 -7.94
N VAL A 39 9.91 -19.51 -8.67
CA VAL A 39 10.06 -18.18 -8.07
C VAL A 39 8.99 -17.96 -7.00
N LEU A 40 7.73 -18.24 -7.30
CA LEU A 40 6.63 -18.07 -6.34
C LEU A 40 6.84 -18.89 -5.06
N SER A 41 7.36 -20.11 -5.17
CA SER A 41 7.66 -20.94 -4.00
C SER A 41 8.78 -20.41 -3.11
N LEU A 42 9.58 -19.47 -3.61
CA LEU A 42 10.67 -18.81 -2.86
C LEU A 42 10.22 -17.53 -2.15
N LEU A 43 9.06 -16.99 -2.51
CA LEU A 43 8.52 -15.77 -1.90
C LEU A 43 7.85 -16.10 -0.57
N ASP A 44 8.13 -15.32 0.45
CA ASP A 44 7.42 -15.37 1.73
C ASP A 44 6.17 -14.50 1.76
N ASN A 45 5.94 -13.74 0.70
CA ASN A 45 4.82 -12.84 0.50
C ASN A 45 4.07 -13.13 -0.81
N PRO A 46 2.82 -12.67 -0.96
CA PRO A 46 2.10 -12.78 -2.22
C PRO A 46 2.75 -11.93 -3.32
N ALA A 47 2.59 -12.35 -4.55
CA ALA A 47 3.02 -11.61 -5.73
C ALA A 47 1.86 -10.77 -6.29
N ILE A 48 2.05 -9.47 -6.41
CA ILE A 48 1.04 -8.53 -6.87
C ILE A 48 1.34 -8.14 -8.32
N LEU A 49 0.41 -8.46 -9.18
CA LEU A 49 0.40 -8.07 -10.59
C LEU A 49 -0.55 -6.88 -10.80
N TRP A 50 -1.17 -6.78 -11.97
CA TRP A 50 -2.11 -5.73 -12.31
C TRP A 50 -3.19 -6.25 -13.25
N SER A 51 -4.33 -5.59 -13.26
CA SER A 51 -5.42 -5.80 -14.21
C SER A 51 -5.59 -4.62 -15.17
N VAL A 52 -4.93 -3.50 -14.88
CA VAL A 52 -4.93 -2.31 -15.73
C VAL A 52 -3.49 -1.91 -16.01
N ASP A 53 -3.10 -2.02 -17.29
CA ASP A 53 -1.82 -1.56 -17.79
C ASP A 53 -2.04 -0.34 -18.70
N PRO A 54 -1.68 0.87 -18.27
CA PRO A 54 -1.83 2.06 -19.09
C PRO A 54 -0.80 2.16 -20.21
N LEU A 55 0.18 1.25 -20.26
CA LEU A 55 1.29 1.25 -21.21
C LEU A 55 2.09 2.57 -21.15
N ASP A 56 2.25 3.14 -19.98
CA ASP A 56 2.94 4.39 -19.72
C ASP A 56 4.41 4.33 -20.12
N TRP A 57 5.05 3.18 -19.89
CA TRP A 57 6.42 2.88 -20.30
C TRP A 57 6.61 2.95 -21.82
N LYS A 58 5.53 2.72 -22.59
CA LYS A 58 5.54 2.68 -24.06
C LYS A 58 5.21 4.03 -24.69
N TYR A 59 4.10 4.63 -24.27
CA TYR A 59 3.56 5.81 -24.93
C TYR A 59 4.17 7.14 -24.44
N ARG A 60 4.61 7.20 -23.18
CA ARG A 60 5.22 8.41 -22.58
C ARG A 60 4.41 9.68 -22.82
N ASN A 61 3.10 9.59 -22.74
CA ASN A 61 2.15 10.67 -22.98
C ASN A 61 1.08 10.69 -21.88
N ALA A 62 0.93 11.82 -21.18
CA ALA A 62 0.06 11.95 -20.01
C ALA A 62 -1.42 11.70 -20.35
N ASP A 63 -1.90 12.23 -21.48
CA ASP A 63 -3.32 12.05 -21.88
C ASP A 63 -3.62 10.59 -22.22
N THR A 64 -2.69 9.91 -22.87
CA THR A 64 -2.81 8.49 -23.17
C THR A 64 -2.81 7.65 -21.90
N VAL A 65 -1.90 7.94 -20.97
CA VAL A 65 -1.84 7.27 -19.66
C VAL A 65 -3.15 7.46 -18.89
N CYS A 66 -3.62 8.70 -18.77
CA CYS A 66 -4.89 9.02 -18.14
C CYS A 66 -6.04 8.26 -18.78
N THR A 67 -6.15 8.32 -20.12
CA THR A 67 -7.24 7.68 -20.88
C THR A 67 -7.25 6.17 -20.67
N ASN A 68 -6.08 5.53 -20.73
CA ASN A 68 -5.95 4.09 -20.55
C ASN A 68 -6.30 3.65 -19.13
N ILE A 69 -5.88 4.41 -18.11
CA ILE A 69 -6.27 4.14 -16.72
C ILE A 69 -7.78 4.26 -16.55
N VAL A 70 -8.37 5.37 -17.00
CA VAL A 70 -9.81 5.64 -16.81
C VAL A 70 -10.69 4.63 -17.55
N ASN A 71 -10.28 4.19 -18.74
CA ASN A 71 -11.02 3.21 -19.53
C ASN A 71 -10.84 1.77 -19.02
N GLY A 72 -9.68 1.45 -18.45
CA GLY A 72 -9.41 0.14 -17.89
C GLY A 72 -9.92 -0.05 -16.46
N ALA A 73 -10.24 1.05 -15.76
CA ALA A 73 -10.65 1.01 -14.37
C ALA A 73 -11.93 0.22 -14.15
N HIS A 74 -11.91 -0.65 -13.17
CA HIS A 74 -13.05 -1.42 -12.69
C HIS A 74 -12.95 -1.64 -11.19
N ASP A 75 -14.03 -2.03 -10.53
CA ASP A 75 -14.01 -2.32 -9.09
C ASP A 75 -12.99 -3.41 -8.77
N GLY A 76 -12.13 -3.13 -7.78
CA GLY A 76 -11.05 -4.00 -7.35
C GLY A 76 -9.85 -4.08 -8.30
N ALA A 77 -9.74 -3.16 -9.26
CA ALA A 77 -8.58 -3.09 -10.16
C ALA A 77 -7.28 -2.77 -9.42
N ILE A 78 -6.20 -3.38 -9.88
CA ILE A 78 -4.82 -2.98 -9.52
C ILE A 78 -4.20 -2.38 -10.78
N VAL A 79 -3.74 -1.13 -10.67
CA VAL A 79 -3.15 -0.39 -11.79
C VAL A 79 -1.62 -0.48 -11.74
N LEU A 80 -0.99 -0.72 -12.89
CA LEU A 80 0.45 -0.56 -13.07
C LEU A 80 0.74 0.89 -13.44
N ALA A 81 1.79 1.48 -12.89
CA ALA A 81 2.32 2.79 -13.31
C ALA A 81 3.78 2.91 -12.88
N HIS A 82 4.57 3.68 -13.64
CA HIS A 82 6.00 3.88 -13.39
C HIS A 82 6.30 5.37 -13.14
N ASP A 83 6.51 5.74 -11.90
CA ASP A 83 6.73 7.12 -11.44
C ASP A 83 8.07 7.74 -11.90
N ILE A 84 8.95 6.94 -12.49
CA ILE A 84 10.20 7.41 -13.10
C ILE A 84 9.98 8.27 -14.37
N HIS A 85 8.72 8.36 -14.84
CA HIS A 85 8.35 9.16 -16.01
C HIS A 85 7.39 10.27 -15.60
N SER A 86 7.78 11.54 -15.82
CA SER A 86 6.92 12.70 -15.49
C SER A 86 5.55 12.62 -16.17
N THR A 87 5.50 12.17 -17.43
CA THR A 87 4.24 11.96 -18.15
C THR A 87 3.31 10.94 -17.51
N THR A 88 3.88 9.92 -16.84
CA THR A 88 3.08 8.97 -16.04
C THR A 88 2.49 9.67 -14.82
N VAL A 89 3.31 10.42 -14.09
CA VAL A 89 2.85 11.17 -12.91
C VAL A 89 1.73 12.12 -13.28
N ASP A 90 1.91 12.94 -14.32
CA ASP A 90 0.90 13.89 -14.79
C ASP A 90 -0.40 13.18 -15.20
N GLY A 91 -0.30 12.08 -15.94
CA GLY A 91 -1.46 11.30 -16.40
C GLY A 91 -2.20 10.61 -15.27
N VAL A 92 -1.48 10.09 -14.28
CA VAL A 92 -2.06 9.44 -13.08
C VAL A 92 -2.82 10.44 -12.22
N LEU A 93 -2.27 11.66 -11.99
CA LEU A 93 -2.95 12.69 -11.21
C LEU A 93 -4.30 13.05 -11.82
N VAL A 94 -4.37 13.27 -13.14
CA VAL A 94 -5.64 13.56 -13.84
C VAL A 94 -6.58 12.34 -13.82
N ALA A 95 -6.04 11.12 -13.93
CA ALA A 95 -6.86 9.91 -13.85
C ALA A 95 -7.51 9.73 -12.47
N ILE A 96 -6.78 10.04 -11.39
CA ILE A 96 -7.28 10.02 -10.00
C ILE A 96 -8.50 10.95 -9.88
N ASP A 97 -8.39 12.21 -10.31
CA ASP A 97 -9.50 13.16 -10.23
C ASP A 97 -10.74 12.67 -11.00
N LYS A 98 -10.53 12.17 -12.22
CA LYS A 98 -11.62 11.64 -13.05
C LYS A 98 -12.29 10.39 -12.46
N LEU A 99 -11.52 9.49 -11.89
CA LEU A 99 -12.05 8.27 -11.27
C LEU A 99 -12.73 8.59 -9.93
N HIS A 100 -12.17 9.50 -9.14
CA HIS A 100 -12.81 9.96 -7.91
C HIS A 100 -14.18 10.61 -8.22
N ALA A 101 -14.28 11.44 -9.26
CA ALA A 101 -15.54 12.02 -9.72
C ALA A 101 -16.56 10.97 -10.18
N LYS A 102 -16.12 9.75 -10.55
CA LYS A 102 -16.97 8.61 -10.88
C LYS A 102 -17.32 7.73 -9.66
N GLY A 103 -16.88 8.12 -8.46
CA GLY A 103 -17.15 7.40 -7.21
C GLY A 103 -16.16 6.28 -6.88
N TYR A 104 -15.00 6.22 -7.54
CA TYR A 104 -13.95 5.30 -7.14
C TYR A 104 -13.21 5.82 -5.89
N GLU A 105 -12.89 4.91 -4.99
CA GLU A 105 -11.93 5.11 -3.91
C GLU A 105 -10.59 4.51 -4.27
N PHE A 106 -9.51 5.18 -3.84
CA PHE A 106 -8.15 4.70 -4.00
C PHE A 106 -7.64 4.20 -2.66
N VAL A 107 -7.22 2.95 -2.64
CA VAL A 107 -6.75 2.27 -1.44
C VAL A 107 -5.46 1.52 -1.72
N THR A 108 -4.72 1.15 -0.67
CA THR A 108 -3.59 0.24 -0.83
C THR A 108 -4.07 -1.15 -1.23
N VAL A 109 -3.18 -1.97 -1.78
CA VAL A 109 -3.52 -3.37 -2.11
C VAL A 109 -3.97 -4.13 -0.85
N ASN A 110 -3.25 -3.97 0.27
CA ASN A 110 -3.62 -4.61 1.52
C ASN A 110 -5.03 -4.21 1.97
N GLU A 111 -5.35 -2.91 1.90
CA GLU A 111 -6.67 -2.41 2.26
C GLU A 111 -7.77 -2.94 1.34
N LEU A 112 -7.51 -3.01 0.03
CA LEU A 112 -8.45 -3.58 -0.93
C LEU A 112 -8.84 -5.02 -0.55
N PHE A 113 -7.84 -5.86 -0.32
CA PHE A 113 -8.07 -7.28 -0.01
C PHE A 113 -8.72 -7.46 1.37
N ARG A 114 -8.28 -6.68 2.36
CA ARG A 114 -8.92 -6.66 3.68
C ARG A 114 -10.41 -6.30 3.58
N ARG A 115 -10.76 -5.22 2.90
CA ARG A 115 -12.16 -4.80 2.75
C ARG A 115 -13.03 -5.91 2.12
N ARG A 116 -12.47 -6.67 1.20
CA ARG A 116 -13.15 -7.80 0.53
C ARG A 116 -13.16 -9.09 1.35
N GLY A 117 -12.54 -9.11 2.54
CA GLY A 117 -12.43 -10.31 3.37
C GLY A 117 -11.58 -11.40 2.73
N VAL A 118 -10.65 -11.03 1.83
CA VAL A 118 -9.78 -11.95 1.11
C VAL A 118 -8.37 -11.89 1.70
N SER A 119 -7.85 -13.04 2.11
CA SER A 119 -6.46 -13.16 2.57
C SER A 119 -5.50 -13.19 1.38
N LEU A 120 -4.40 -12.48 1.53
CA LEU A 120 -3.27 -12.54 0.60
C LEU A 120 -2.33 -13.67 1.02
N GLU A 121 -2.28 -14.73 0.24
CA GLU A 121 -1.54 -15.95 0.57
C GLU A 121 -0.14 -15.96 -0.07
N LYS A 122 0.83 -16.43 0.69
CA LYS A 122 2.20 -16.66 0.25
C LYS A 122 2.24 -17.51 -1.02
N GLY A 123 3.08 -17.13 -1.97
CA GLY A 123 3.30 -17.86 -3.22
C GLY A 123 2.13 -17.81 -4.21
N GLN A 124 1.08 -17.04 -3.91
CA GLN A 124 -0.03 -16.79 -4.82
C GLN A 124 0.17 -15.47 -5.57
N THR A 125 -0.51 -15.34 -6.71
CA THR A 125 -0.50 -14.12 -7.52
C THR A 125 -1.86 -13.45 -7.53
N TYR A 126 -1.88 -12.11 -7.49
CA TYR A 126 -3.11 -11.34 -7.49
C TYR A 126 -2.99 -10.18 -8.47
N SER A 127 -3.91 -10.08 -9.43
CA SER A 127 -3.97 -8.98 -10.41
C SER A 127 -5.13 -8.02 -10.17
N SER A 128 -6.12 -8.44 -9.39
CA SER A 128 -7.28 -7.65 -8.97
C SER A 128 -7.93 -8.34 -7.77
N CYS A 129 -8.84 -7.64 -7.09
CA CYS A 129 -9.69 -8.22 -6.06
C CYS A 129 -11.15 -7.91 -6.36
N LYS A 130 -11.83 -8.85 -7.03
CA LYS A 130 -13.26 -8.70 -7.35
C LYS A 130 -14.11 -8.65 -6.08
N SER A 131 -15.26 -8.00 -6.17
CA SER A 131 -16.22 -7.99 -5.07
C SER A 131 -16.67 -9.41 -4.72
N THR A 132 -16.63 -9.72 -3.44
CA THR A 132 -17.15 -10.97 -2.86
C THR A 132 -18.55 -10.79 -2.26
N GLY A 133 -19.11 -9.57 -2.37
CA GLY A 133 -20.31 -9.16 -1.64
C GLY A 133 -20.01 -8.70 -0.20
N THR A 134 -18.76 -8.82 0.25
CA THR A 134 -18.30 -8.33 1.56
C THR A 134 -17.59 -7.00 1.37
N ASP A 135 -17.94 -6.01 2.18
CA ASP A 135 -17.16 -4.78 2.34
C ASP A 135 -17.06 -4.46 3.85
N LEU A 136 -15.87 -4.62 4.39
CA LEU A 136 -15.58 -4.34 5.80
C LEU A 136 -15.36 -2.84 6.08
N GLY A 137 -15.53 -2.00 5.06
CA GLY A 137 -15.34 -0.55 5.16
C GLY A 137 -13.87 -0.11 5.29
N PRO A 138 -13.63 1.20 5.35
CA PRO A 138 -12.30 1.76 5.54
C PRO A 138 -11.73 1.40 6.91
N VAL A 139 -10.41 1.56 7.06
CA VAL A 139 -9.75 1.46 8.37
C VAL A 139 -10.28 2.54 9.29
N ASN A 140 -10.65 2.15 10.50
CA ASN A 140 -11.09 3.13 11.50
C ASN A 140 -9.91 4.03 11.91
N ALA A 141 -10.24 5.28 12.25
CA ALA A 141 -9.25 6.18 12.86
C ALA A 141 -8.73 5.56 14.15
N PRO A 142 -7.42 5.66 14.42
CA PRO A 142 -6.86 5.16 15.68
C PRO A 142 -7.51 5.82 16.88
N THR A 143 -7.73 5.04 17.93
CA THR A 143 -8.19 5.56 19.23
C THR A 143 -6.97 5.92 20.06
N VAL A 144 -6.98 7.12 20.63
CA VAL A 144 -5.93 7.63 21.51
C VAL A 144 -6.45 7.72 22.91
N THR A 145 -5.75 7.13 23.88
CA THR A 145 -6.07 7.19 25.31
C THR A 145 -4.85 7.67 26.09
N GLU A 146 -5.07 8.47 27.13
CA GLU A 146 -4.03 8.90 28.05
C GLU A 146 -4.36 8.40 29.46
N ALA A 147 -3.38 7.76 30.08
CA ALA A 147 -3.48 7.30 31.47
C ALA A 147 -2.09 7.27 32.11
N GLY A 148 -1.97 7.79 33.34
CA GLY A 148 -0.73 7.77 34.11
C GLY A 148 0.46 8.46 33.42
N GLY A 149 0.21 9.54 32.67
CA GLY A 149 1.23 10.26 31.91
C GLY A 149 1.73 9.54 30.64
N LYS A 150 1.02 8.50 30.21
CA LYS A 150 1.32 7.76 28.98
C LYS A 150 0.17 7.82 28.00
N VAL A 151 0.48 7.95 26.73
CA VAL A 151 -0.45 7.90 25.60
C VAL A 151 -0.37 6.53 24.95
N THR A 152 -1.52 5.86 24.87
CA THR A 152 -1.68 4.59 24.15
C THR A 152 -2.52 4.82 22.90
N ILE A 153 -2.09 4.29 21.78
CA ILE A 153 -2.78 4.38 20.49
C ILE A 153 -3.18 2.96 20.07
N THR A 154 -4.46 2.77 19.76
CA THR A 154 -4.99 1.49 19.29
C THR A 154 -5.70 1.65 17.94
N ALA A 155 -5.72 0.62 17.14
CA ALA A 155 -6.35 0.60 15.82
C ALA A 155 -6.95 -0.79 15.54
N ASP A 156 -7.56 -0.95 14.38
CA ASP A 156 -8.08 -2.22 13.89
C ASP A 156 -6.98 -3.30 13.89
N LYS A 157 -7.38 -4.54 14.15
CA LYS A 157 -6.43 -5.66 14.22
C LYS A 157 -5.68 -5.82 12.89
N GLY A 158 -4.36 -5.79 12.96
CA GLY A 158 -3.45 -5.92 11.82
C GLY A 158 -3.07 -4.60 11.14
N ALA A 159 -3.70 -3.48 11.51
CA ALA A 159 -3.29 -2.18 11.03
C ALA A 159 -1.97 -1.73 11.66
N VAL A 160 -1.13 -1.08 10.87
CA VAL A 160 0.06 -0.37 11.35
C VAL A 160 -0.33 1.06 11.69
N ILE A 161 0.06 1.51 12.87
CA ILE A 161 -0.19 2.87 13.33
C ILE A 161 1.04 3.73 13.09
N TYR A 162 0.86 4.85 12.37
CA TYR A 162 1.86 5.89 12.22
C TYR A 162 1.47 7.10 13.06
N TYR A 163 2.45 7.74 13.68
CA TYR A 163 2.20 8.93 14.50
C TYR A 163 3.30 9.98 14.39
N THR A 164 2.95 11.23 14.66
CA THR A 164 3.86 12.36 14.87
C THR A 164 3.54 13.05 16.19
N LEU A 165 4.50 13.77 16.74
CA LEU A 165 4.35 14.52 18.01
C LEU A 165 4.44 16.05 17.81
N ASP A 166 4.68 16.49 16.60
CA ASP A 166 4.84 17.89 16.21
C ASP A 166 3.66 18.43 15.41
N GLY A 167 2.61 17.63 15.24
CA GLY A 167 1.42 17.98 14.47
C GLY A 167 1.58 17.84 12.95
N SER A 168 2.73 17.40 12.46
CA SER A 168 2.93 17.08 11.04
C SER A 168 2.08 15.88 10.59
N SER A 169 1.98 15.66 9.27
CA SER A 169 1.23 14.52 8.74
C SER A 169 1.92 13.19 9.03
N PRO A 170 1.27 12.24 9.72
CA PRO A 170 1.84 10.92 9.94
C PRO A 170 2.13 10.13 8.67
N LEU A 171 1.41 10.39 7.57
CA LEU A 171 1.66 9.74 6.28
C LEU A 171 2.93 10.25 5.60
N ALA A 172 3.38 11.49 5.91
CA ALA A 172 4.56 12.08 5.31
C ALA A 172 5.83 11.87 6.14
N SER A 173 5.71 11.90 7.48
CA SER A 173 6.87 11.89 8.39
C SER A 173 6.64 11.09 9.67
N GLY A 174 5.58 10.27 9.72
CA GLY A 174 5.20 9.51 10.90
C GLY A 174 6.20 8.40 11.25
N ARG A 175 6.28 8.14 12.56
CA ARG A 175 6.97 6.96 13.11
C ARG A 175 5.96 5.84 13.32
N VAL A 176 6.40 4.61 13.18
CA VAL A 176 5.58 3.45 13.53
C VAL A 176 5.40 3.37 15.05
N TYR A 177 4.17 3.21 15.48
CA TYR A 177 3.83 3.06 16.89
C TYR A 177 4.11 1.62 17.34
N SER A 178 4.96 1.47 18.34
CA SER A 178 5.35 0.17 18.90
C SER A 178 4.96 -0.01 20.37
N GLY A 179 4.36 1.00 20.99
CA GLY A 179 3.95 0.95 22.40
C GLY A 179 3.74 2.34 23.01
N PRO A 180 3.30 2.40 24.29
CA PRO A 180 2.92 3.65 24.95
C PRO A 180 4.00 4.72 24.89
N ILE A 181 3.59 5.96 24.63
CA ILE A 181 4.45 7.15 24.49
C ILE A 181 4.30 8.00 25.77
N GLU A 182 5.39 8.57 26.29
CA GLU A 182 5.31 9.52 27.39
C GLU A 182 4.57 10.80 26.96
N ALA A 183 3.53 11.17 27.72
CA ALA A 183 2.80 12.40 27.46
C ALA A 183 3.65 13.61 27.85
N GLN A 184 3.83 14.56 26.91
CA GLN A 184 4.59 15.77 27.14
C GLN A 184 3.77 17.01 26.80
N ALA A 185 3.76 17.99 27.67
CA ALA A 185 2.89 19.17 27.67
C ALA A 185 2.98 20.11 26.44
N ARG A 186 3.79 19.82 25.44
CA ARG A 186 3.91 20.63 24.20
C ARG A 186 3.86 19.81 22.93
N HIS A 187 3.46 18.54 23.02
CA HIS A 187 3.33 17.71 21.85
C HIS A 187 1.93 17.82 21.25
N THR A 188 1.87 17.92 19.92
CA THR A 188 0.64 17.77 19.15
C THR A 188 0.67 16.40 18.48
N LEU A 189 0.01 15.44 19.10
CA LEU A 189 -0.08 14.09 18.55
C LEU A 189 -1.04 14.05 17.36
N ARG A 190 -0.58 13.49 16.27
CA ARG A 190 -1.43 13.02 15.16
C ARG A 190 -1.12 11.55 14.90
N ALA A 191 -2.14 10.77 14.61
CA ALA A 191 -2.00 9.35 14.30
C ALA A 191 -2.91 8.94 13.14
N VAL A 192 -2.46 7.96 12.37
CA VAL A 192 -3.23 7.30 11.32
C VAL A 192 -2.96 5.80 11.36
N ALA A 193 -3.96 5.01 11.05
CA ALA A 193 -3.83 3.57 10.87
C ALA A 193 -3.89 3.23 9.38
N ALA A 194 -3.08 2.25 8.94
CA ALA A 194 -3.05 1.77 7.56
C ALA A 194 -2.77 0.26 7.51
N PHE A 195 -3.21 -0.42 6.44
CA PHE A 195 -2.91 -1.81 6.12
C PHE A 195 -1.91 -1.92 4.97
#